data_7b1ab6105cec15f2eea5da1e761c3e4d
#
_entry.id   7b1ab6105cec15f2eea5da1e761c3e4d
#
_cell.length_a   1.000
_cell.length_b   1.000
_cell.length_c   1.000
_cell.angle_alpha   90.00
_cell.angle_beta   90.00
_cell.angle_gamma   90.00
#
_symmetry.space_group_name_H-M   'P 1'
#
loop_
_entity.id
_entity.type
_entity.pdbx_description
1 polymer ?
#
loop_
_entity_poly.entity_id
_entity_poly.type
_entity_poly.pdbx_seq_one_letter_code
_entity_poly.pdbx_strand_id
1 'polypeptide(L)'
;MLSRRAFLRSAAATSLAASTAYAETSPKPTLKSMTAGAKPISVEERRERIARVQTLMAQRKIAALLVEPGSSLDYFTGIRWHRSERTTLAIIPASGQVLVVTPAFEEPSVRETLQIGGDVRPWDEHESPFAKIVQGLKDRGIDSGLLAAESTIRFFIVAGIRQASDVYDIIPADPLVRACRLVKSPAELALLQVANDVTIEALRRVHAQVARGMSAADISSLMDHTTLALGGAPEFSMVLLNEASAFPHGSVKPQKVREGSVILMDCGCAVHGYQSDISRTWVFGEASSRQRKVWNTVKRGQEIALETAKIDAPVGSIDDAVRKYYETEGWGPGYRLPGLSHRTGHGIGLDVHEPAYLVHGDATPLQAGMCFSDEPGIYIPGEFGIRLEDCWFMSASGPKPFTHLAKSLEDPI
;
A
#
# COMPACT_ATOMS: atom_id res chain seq x y z
N MET A 1 -49.42 -26.02 -35.44
CA MET A 1 -49.37 -26.63 -34.09
C MET A 1 -48.72 -27.99 -34.20
N LEU A 2 -47.43 -28.08 -33.92
CA LEU A 2 -46.70 -29.35 -33.83
C LEU A 2 -45.96 -29.32 -32.49
N SER A 3 -46.24 -30.36 -31.69
CA SER A 3 -46.00 -30.47 -30.28
C SER A 3 -44.53 -30.71 -29.92
N ARG A 4 -44.13 -30.18 -28.78
CA ARG A 4 -42.80 -30.26 -28.17
C ARG A 4 -42.37 -31.67 -27.66
N ARG A 5 -42.89 -32.76 -28.24
CA ARG A 5 -42.65 -34.14 -27.74
C ARG A 5 -41.93 -35.09 -28.71
N ALA A 6 -41.30 -34.59 -29.78
CA ALA A 6 -40.64 -35.44 -30.80
C ALA A 6 -39.13 -35.30 -30.91
N PHE A 7 -38.41 -34.74 -29.90
CA PHE A 7 -36.95 -34.54 -29.98
C PHE A 7 -36.14 -35.29 -28.91
N LEU A 8 -36.71 -36.33 -28.32
CA LEU A 8 -36.04 -37.16 -27.33
C LEU A 8 -36.18 -38.64 -27.68
N ARG A 9 -35.56 -39.13 -28.75
CA ARG A 9 -35.24 -40.55 -28.98
C ARG A 9 -34.41 -40.70 -30.25
N SER A 10 -33.05 -40.57 -30.10
CA SER A 10 -32.05 -41.30 -30.90
C SER A 10 -30.67 -40.72 -30.65
N ALA A 11 -29.99 -41.16 -29.63
CA ALA A 11 -28.54 -41.20 -29.52
C ALA A 11 -28.20 -42.15 -28.37
N ALA A 12 -28.30 -43.44 -28.68
CA ALA A 12 -27.72 -44.47 -27.84
C ALA A 12 -26.56 -45.11 -28.61
N ALA A 13 -25.47 -45.31 -27.89
CA ALA A 13 -24.35 -46.18 -28.16
C ALA A 13 -23.26 -45.67 -29.14
N THR A 14 -22.24 -45.07 -28.58
CA THR A 14 -20.87 -45.63 -28.70
C THR A 14 -19.99 -44.99 -27.60
N SER A 15 -19.91 -45.66 -26.47
CA SER A 15 -18.93 -45.33 -25.40
C SER A 15 -17.58 -45.89 -25.82
N LEU A 16 -16.71 -45.05 -26.40
CA LEU A 16 -15.27 -45.27 -26.36
C LEU A 16 -14.77 -44.78 -25.02
N ALA A 17 -14.40 -45.69 -24.15
CA ALA A 17 -13.71 -45.42 -22.92
C ALA A 17 -12.28 -44.89 -23.27
N ALA A 18 -12.12 -43.58 -23.34
CA ALA A 18 -10.83 -42.94 -23.22
C ALA A 18 -10.56 -42.82 -21.71
N SER A 19 -9.81 -43.76 -21.18
CA SER A 19 -9.17 -43.64 -19.86
C SER A 19 -8.16 -42.51 -19.90
N THR A 20 -8.59 -41.30 -19.62
CA THR A 20 -7.65 -40.23 -19.26
C THR A 20 -7.10 -40.61 -17.89
N ALA A 21 -5.87 -41.14 -17.91
CA ALA A 21 -5.05 -41.22 -16.72
C ALA A 21 -4.90 -39.78 -16.17
N TYR A 22 -5.69 -39.45 -15.13
CA TYR A 22 -5.39 -38.34 -14.26
C TYR A 22 -4.02 -38.68 -13.64
N ALA A 23 -2.97 -38.06 -14.13
CA ALA A 23 -1.72 -38.04 -13.41
C ALA A 23 -2.06 -37.44 -12.04
N GLU A 24 -2.01 -38.25 -11.00
CA GLU A 24 -2.01 -37.79 -9.62
C GLU A 24 -0.79 -36.86 -9.49
N THR A 25 -1.05 -35.57 -9.64
CA THR A 25 -0.10 -34.55 -9.25
C THR A 25 0.04 -34.70 -7.75
N SER A 26 1.19 -35.21 -7.31
CA SER A 26 1.57 -35.16 -5.89
C SER A 26 1.19 -33.80 -5.33
N PRO A 27 0.53 -33.74 -4.16
CA PRO A 27 0.12 -32.44 -3.60
C PRO A 27 1.35 -31.57 -3.50
N LYS A 28 1.34 -30.41 -4.18
CA LYS A 28 2.42 -29.41 -4.01
C LYS A 28 2.53 -29.16 -2.51
N PRO A 29 3.74 -29.17 -1.94
CA PRO A 29 3.93 -28.95 -0.51
C PRO A 29 3.20 -27.66 -0.14
N THR A 30 2.26 -27.77 0.79
CA THR A 30 1.53 -26.61 1.34
C THR A 30 2.55 -25.67 1.97
N LEU A 31 2.63 -24.44 1.47
CA LEU A 31 3.52 -23.43 2.03
C LEU A 31 3.11 -23.14 3.47
N LYS A 32 4.09 -23.02 4.35
CA LYS A 32 3.84 -22.65 5.74
C LYS A 32 3.61 -21.15 5.81
N SER A 33 2.51 -20.74 6.47
CA SER A 33 2.25 -19.33 6.73
C SER A 33 3.41 -18.69 7.53
N MET A 34 3.86 -17.54 7.06
CA MET A 34 4.88 -16.71 7.71
C MET A 34 4.26 -15.71 8.69
N THR A 35 2.93 -15.51 8.64
CA THR A 35 2.23 -14.50 9.43
C THR A 35 1.61 -15.03 10.73
N ALA A 36 1.70 -16.34 11.00
CA ALA A 36 1.09 -16.97 12.16
C ALA A 36 1.54 -16.39 13.52
N GLY A 37 2.72 -15.78 13.58
CA GLY A 37 3.27 -15.13 14.78
C GLY A 37 3.05 -13.60 14.80
N ALA A 38 2.50 -13.02 13.76
CA ALA A 38 2.26 -11.57 13.68
C ALA A 38 1.16 -11.17 14.67
N LYS A 39 1.43 -10.15 15.48
CA LYS A 39 0.46 -9.64 16.45
C LYS A 39 -0.17 -8.36 15.94
N PRO A 40 -1.50 -8.26 15.90
CA PRO A 40 -2.17 -7.01 15.53
C PRO A 40 -1.85 -5.91 16.55
N ILE A 41 -2.05 -4.65 16.13
CA ILE A 41 -1.96 -3.49 17.04
C ILE A 41 -2.93 -3.68 18.20
N SER A 42 -2.44 -3.49 19.42
CA SER A 42 -3.25 -3.67 20.62
C SER A 42 -4.28 -2.55 20.82
N VAL A 43 -5.30 -2.86 21.62
CA VAL A 43 -6.33 -1.87 22.01
C VAL A 43 -5.70 -0.72 22.80
N GLU A 44 -4.73 -1.02 23.65
CA GLU A 44 -3.99 -0.05 24.46
C GLU A 44 -3.23 0.94 23.56
N GLU A 45 -2.50 0.44 22.58
CA GLU A 45 -1.78 1.31 21.63
C GLU A 45 -2.76 2.19 20.83
N ARG A 46 -3.91 1.66 20.41
CA ARG A 46 -4.93 2.47 19.75
C ARG A 46 -5.49 3.58 20.64
N ARG A 47 -5.67 3.31 21.95
CA ARG A 47 -6.06 4.33 22.93
C ARG A 47 -5.00 5.40 23.11
N GLU A 48 -3.73 5.02 23.12
CA GLU A 48 -2.60 5.96 23.16
C GLU A 48 -2.57 6.85 21.91
N ARG A 49 -2.86 6.29 20.72
CA ARG A 49 -2.99 7.05 19.47
C ARG A 49 -4.13 8.08 19.54
N ILE A 50 -5.27 7.70 20.10
CA ILE A 50 -6.40 8.64 20.37
C ILE A 50 -5.96 9.72 21.33
N ALA A 51 -5.37 9.40 22.47
CA ALA A 51 -4.90 10.38 23.44
C ALA A 51 -3.86 11.35 22.83
N ARG A 52 -2.96 10.85 21.99
CA ARG A 52 -1.98 11.67 21.27
C ARG A 52 -2.66 12.67 20.33
N VAL A 53 -3.60 12.24 19.49
CA VAL A 53 -4.27 13.16 18.56
C VAL A 53 -5.16 14.15 19.31
N GLN A 54 -5.79 13.75 20.40
CA GLN A 54 -6.57 14.66 21.28
C GLN A 54 -5.68 15.75 21.88
N THR A 55 -4.48 15.39 22.34
CA THR A 55 -3.49 16.37 22.83
C THR A 55 -3.10 17.38 21.74
N LEU A 56 -2.83 16.90 20.53
CA LEU A 56 -2.49 17.76 19.39
C LEU A 56 -3.65 18.67 18.96
N MET A 57 -4.88 18.18 19.02
CA MET A 57 -6.08 18.98 18.75
C MET A 57 -6.29 20.08 19.78
N ALA A 58 -6.14 19.75 21.07
CA ALA A 58 -6.26 20.72 22.16
C ALA A 58 -5.26 21.88 22.00
N GLN A 59 -3.99 21.57 21.67
CA GLN A 59 -2.94 22.57 21.42
C GLN A 59 -3.28 23.50 20.25
N ARG A 60 -4.03 23.01 19.26
CA ARG A 60 -4.40 23.75 18.04
C ARG A 60 -5.83 24.30 18.07
N LYS A 61 -6.53 24.16 19.18
CA LYS A 61 -7.94 24.56 19.37
C LYS A 61 -8.88 23.93 18.33
N ILE A 62 -8.61 22.68 17.95
CA ILE A 62 -9.47 21.89 17.06
C ILE A 62 -10.43 21.09 17.91
N ALA A 63 -11.73 21.20 17.62
CA ALA A 63 -12.78 20.59 18.42
C ALA A 63 -12.94 19.09 18.16
N ALA A 64 -12.79 18.65 16.89
CA ALA A 64 -12.84 17.23 16.53
C ALA A 64 -12.08 16.95 15.23
N LEU A 65 -11.64 15.68 15.09
CA LEU A 65 -11.09 15.10 13.86
C LEU A 65 -12.14 14.19 13.22
N LEU A 66 -12.37 14.40 11.92
CA LEU A 66 -13.28 13.61 11.08
C LEU A 66 -12.48 12.60 10.27
N VAL A 67 -12.81 11.31 10.41
CA VAL A 67 -12.09 10.20 9.78
C VAL A 67 -13.05 9.28 9.04
N GLU A 68 -12.93 9.23 7.71
CA GLU A 68 -13.69 8.35 6.84
C GLU A 68 -13.03 6.94 6.72
N PRO A 69 -13.74 5.90 6.22
CA PRO A 69 -13.14 4.60 5.96
C PRO A 69 -11.83 4.69 5.15
N GLY A 70 -10.81 4.03 5.66
CA GLY A 70 -9.44 4.04 5.16
C GLY A 70 -8.45 3.77 6.30
N SER A 71 -7.17 3.95 6.00
CA SER A 71 -6.07 3.62 6.91
C SER A 71 -6.10 4.36 8.23
N SER A 72 -6.55 5.63 8.25
CA SER A 72 -6.66 6.38 9.50
C SER A 72 -7.81 5.91 10.37
N LEU A 73 -8.92 5.43 9.78
CA LEU A 73 -9.99 4.82 10.56
C LEU A 73 -9.49 3.55 11.27
N ASP A 74 -8.76 2.66 10.56
CA ASP A 74 -8.10 1.50 11.18
C ASP A 74 -7.06 1.96 12.23
N TYR A 75 -6.20 2.93 11.88
CA TYR A 75 -5.14 3.43 12.77
C TYR A 75 -5.66 3.85 14.15
N PHE A 76 -6.73 4.63 14.18
CA PHE A 76 -7.28 5.16 15.43
C PHE A 76 -8.26 4.21 16.12
N THR A 77 -9.10 3.48 15.37
CA THR A 77 -10.26 2.79 15.93
C THR A 77 -10.21 1.27 15.83
N GLY A 78 -9.43 0.74 14.89
CA GLY A 78 -9.44 -0.68 14.52
C GLY A 78 -10.51 -1.04 13.50
N ILE A 79 -11.38 -0.09 13.13
CA ILE A 79 -12.42 -0.34 12.14
C ILE A 79 -11.79 -0.44 10.76
N ARG A 80 -11.89 -1.62 10.15
CA ARG A 80 -11.53 -1.88 8.76
C ARG A 80 -12.78 -1.88 7.92
N TRP A 81 -13.02 -0.78 7.24
CA TRP A 81 -14.23 -0.56 6.46
C TRP A 81 -13.89 0.01 5.08
N HIS A 82 -14.68 -0.35 4.10
CA HIS A 82 -14.55 0.19 2.75
C HIS A 82 -15.56 1.33 2.52
N ARG A 83 -15.22 2.20 1.59
CA ARG A 83 -16.09 3.30 1.18
C ARG A 83 -17.24 2.79 0.31
N SER A 84 -18.45 3.23 0.61
CA SER A 84 -19.63 3.10 -0.23
C SER A 84 -20.23 4.49 -0.45
N GLU A 85 -21.35 4.60 -1.16
CA GLU A 85 -22.10 5.85 -1.29
C GLU A 85 -22.68 6.32 0.05
N ARG A 86 -22.79 5.43 1.03
CA ARG A 86 -23.27 5.72 2.38
C ARG A 86 -22.16 6.24 3.27
N THR A 87 -22.55 7.08 4.23
CA THR A 87 -21.60 7.67 5.16
C THR A 87 -21.39 6.78 6.37
N THR A 88 -20.18 6.24 6.52
CA THR A 88 -19.62 5.78 7.80
C THR A 88 -18.48 6.74 8.15
N LEU A 89 -18.50 7.33 9.35
CA LEU A 89 -17.54 8.35 9.77
C LEU A 89 -17.24 8.21 11.25
N ALA A 90 -15.96 8.16 11.60
CA ALA A 90 -15.55 8.36 12.98
C ALA A 90 -15.26 9.85 13.25
N ILE A 91 -15.76 10.34 14.37
CA ILE A 91 -15.49 11.66 14.91
C ILE A 91 -14.71 11.47 16.21
N ILE A 92 -13.48 11.94 16.22
CA ILE A 92 -12.61 11.91 17.39
C ILE A 92 -12.65 13.30 18.00
N PRO A 93 -13.37 13.51 19.13
CA PRO A 93 -13.41 14.82 19.79
C PRO A 93 -12.07 15.11 20.47
N ALA A 94 -11.77 16.40 20.72
CA ALA A 94 -10.55 16.80 21.43
C ALA A 94 -10.48 16.25 22.88
N SER A 95 -11.61 15.80 23.43
CA SER A 95 -11.69 15.07 24.70
C SER A 95 -12.89 14.12 24.71
N GLY A 96 -12.80 13.03 25.46
CA GLY A 96 -13.88 12.05 25.59
C GLY A 96 -13.84 10.96 24.52
N GLN A 97 -14.93 10.22 24.40
CA GLN A 97 -15.02 9.03 23.57
C GLN A 97 -15.23 9.34 22.10
N VAL A 98 -14.71 8.48 21.24
CA VAL A 98 -14.96 8.48 19.79
C VAL A 98 -16.45 8.26 19.51
N LEU A 99 -16.98 9.00 18.54
CA LEU A 99 -18.31 8.82 17.98
C LEU A 99 -18.14 8.19 16.59
N VAL A 100 -18.94 7.16 16.27
CA VAL A 100 -19.03 6.60 14.93
C VAL A 100 -20.47 6.75 14.45
N VAL A 101 -20.64 7.40 13.31
CA VAL A 101 -21.93 7.50 12.60
C VAL A 101 -21.89 6.54 11.42
N THR A 102 -22.87 5.63 11.32
CA THR A 102 -22.89 4.56 10.30
C THR A 102 -24.32 4.20 9.92
N PRO A 103 -24.59 3.60 8.72
CA PRO A 103 -25.93 3.08 8.40
C PRO A 103 -26.40 2.06 9.45
N ALA A 104 -27.69 2.08 9.76
CA ALA A 104 -28.27 1.22 10.81
C ALA A 104 -28.05 -0.28 10.52
N PHE A 105 -28.13 -0.69 9.25
CA PHE A 105 -27.93 -2.10 8.87
C PHE A 105 -26.45 -2.55 8.93
N GLU A 106 -25.48 -1.59 8.92
CA GLU A 106 -24.04 -1.84 9.06
C GLU A 106 -23.55 -1.76 10.52
N GLU A 107 -24.35 -1.20 11.43
CA GLU A 107 -24.00 -0.99 12.84
C GLU A 107 -23.44 -2.26 13.52
N PRO A 108 -24.06 -3.45 13.40
CA PRO A 108 -23.54 -4.66 14.04
C PRO A 108 -22.10 -4.97 13.62
N SER A 109 -21.81 -4.92 12.32
CA SER A 109 -20.48 -5.21 11.77
C SER A 109 -19.44 -4.15 12.15
N VAL A 110 -19.85 -2.87 12.20
CA VAL A 110 -18.98 -1.80 12.69
C VAL A 110 -18.62 -2.00 14.15
N ARG A 111 -19.58 -2.40 14.99
CA ARG A 111 -19.33 -2.69 16.41
C ARG A 111 -18.38 -3.87 16.64
N GLU A 112 -18.45 -4.90 15.80
CA GLU A 112 -17.51 -6.04 15.86
C GLU A 112 -16.07 -5.62 15.63
N THR A 113 -15.83 -4.61 14.79
CA THR A 113 -14.49 -4.15 14.42
C THR A 113 -13.98 -2.98 15.26
N LEU A 114 -14.85 -2.22 15.92
CA LEU A 114 -14.50 -1.10 16.80
C LEU A 114 -13.79 -1.58 18.08
N GLN A 115 -12.46 -1.53 18.10
CA GLN A 115 -11.66 -2.13 19.16
C GLN A 115 -11.53 -1.28 20.43
N ILE A 116 -11.61 0.05 20.30
CA ILE A 116 -11.35 0.99 21.41
C ILE A 116 -12.58 1.27 22.29
N GLY A 117 -13.76 0.77 21.87
CA GLY A 117 -15.04 1.24 22.40
C GLY A 117 -15.40 2.61 21.83
N GLY A 118 -16.63 3.05 22.07
CA GLY A 118 -17.11 4.34 21.56
C GLY A 118 -18.63 4.40 21.50
N ASP A 119 -19.15 5.58 21.15
CA ASP A 119 -20.56 5.79 20.88
C ASP A 119 -20.82 5.53 19.39
N VAL A 120 -21.67 4.57 19.06
CA VAL A 120 -22.06 4.27 17.67
C VAL A 120 -23.49 4.71 17.47
N ARG A 121 -23.70 5.64 16.53
CA ARG A 121 -25.02 6.20 16.19
C ARG A 121 -25.41 5.79 14.78
N PRO A 122 -26.39 4.88 14.68
CA PRO A 122 -26.92 4.48 13.39
C PRO A 122 -27.82 5.57 12.81
N TRP A 123 -27.91 5.57 11.48
CA TRP A 123 -28.87 6.35 10.71
C TRP A 123 -29.62 5.45 9.72
N ASP A 124 -30.94 5.65 9.62
CA ASP A 124 -31.78 4.93 8.66
C ASP A 124 -31.71 5.58 7.28
N GLU A 125 -31.97 4.81 6.21
CA GLU A 125 -31.86 5.25 4.81
C GLU A 125 -32.63 6.52 4.45
N HIS A 126 -33.66 6.88 5.22
CA HIS A 126 -34.43 8.13 5.06
C HIS A 126 -33.91 9.29 5.92
N GLU A 127 -32.95 9.05 6.79
CA GLU A 127 -32.37 10.07 7.67
C GLU A 127 -31.11 10.72 7.05
N SER A 128 -30.74 11.88 7.58
CA SER A 128 -29.50 12.55 7.21
C SER A 128 -28.35 12.10 8.13
N PRO A 129 -27.30 11.43 7.63
CA PRO A 129 -26.12 11.12 8.42
C PRO A 129 -25.44 12.40 8.94
N PHE A 130 -25.52 13.49 8.18
CA PHE A 130 -24.90 14.76 8.55
C PHE A 130 -25.61 15.41 9.74
N ALA A 131 -26.94 15.31 9.82
CA ALA A 131 -27.69 15.74 10.99
C ALA A 131 -27.31 14.92 12.24
N LYS A 132 -27.10 13.60 12.09
CA LYS A 132 -26.60 12.73 13.19
C LYS A 132 -25.19 13.11 13.64
N ILE A 133 -24.30 13.47 12.70
CA ILE A 133 -22.95 13.98 13.01
C ILE A 133 -23.04 15.26 13.83
N VAL A 134 -23.81 16.25 13.36
CA VAL A 134 -24.00 17.55 14.05
C VAL A 134 -24.61 17.35 15.42
N GLN A 135 -25.65 16.52 15.55
CA GLN A 135 -26.25 16.20 16.84
C GLN A 135 -25.24 15.53 17.79
N GLY A 136 -24.44 14.59 17.26
CA GLY A 136 -23.41 13.92 18.04
C GLY A 136 -22.31 14.84 18.55
N LEU A 137 -21.96 15.90 17.80
CA LEU A 137 -21.03 16.95 18.24
C LEU A 137 -21.67 17.79 19.38
N LYS A 138 -22.89 18.23 19.19
CA LYS A 138 -23.63 19.02 20.22
C LYS A 138 -23.82 18.28 21.53
N ASP A 139 -24.15 16.99 21.48
CA ASP A 139 -24.30 16.14 22.68
C ASP A 139 -23.00 15.99 23.47
N ARG A 140 -21.86 16.37 22.87
CA ARG A 140 -20.51 16.40 23.48
C ARG A 140 -20.09 17.81 23.90
N GLY A 141 -20.99 18.77 23.81
CA GLY A 141 -20.71 20.18 24.11
C GLY A 141 -19.84 20.87 23.06
N ILE A 142 -19.78 20.30 21.83
CA ILE A 142 -19.10 20.93 20.69
C ILE A 142 -20.15 21.65 19.87
N ASP A 143 -20.52 22.86 20.30
CA ASP A 143 -21.58 23.64 19.68
C ASP A 143 -21.09 24.46 18.48
N SER A 144 -19.79 24.68 18.36
CA SER A 144 -19.13 25.39 17.26
C SER A 144 -17.62 25.13 17.25
N GLY A 145 -16.92 25.62 16.22
CA GLY A 145 -15.46 25.64 16.17
C GLY A 145 -14.86 24.84 15.01
N LEU A 146 -13.55 24.56 15.10
CA LEU A 146 -12.79 23.94 14.04
C LEU A 146 -12.97 22.41 14.04
N LEU A 147 -13.40 21.86 12.91
CA LEU A 147 -13.36 20.42 12.65
C LEU A 147 -12.22 20.13 11.65
N ALA A 148 -11.30 19.24 11.99
CA ALA A 148 -10.25 18.81 11.08
C ALA A 148 -10.74 17.60 10.27
N ALA A 149 -10.64 17.65 8.94
CA ALA A 149 -11.03 16.57 8.03
C ALA A 149 -9.82 16.09 7.23
N GLU A 150 -9.63 14.78 7.09
CA GLU A 150 -8.57 14.23 6.25
C GLU A 150 -8.73 14.67 4.79
N SER A 151 -7.61 14.88 4.07
CA SER A 151 -7.62 15.24 2.64
C SER A 151 -8.30 14.19 1.77
N THR A 152 -8.36 12.95 2.23
CA THR A 152 -9.02 11.84 1.54
C THR A 152 -10.52 11.77 1.80
N ILE A 153 -11.07 12.56 2.72
CA ILE A 153 -12.52 12.59 2.98
C ILE A 153 -13.26 13.06 1.74
N ARG A 154 -14.33 12.37 1.38
CA ARG A 154 -15.10 12.74 0.19
C ARG A 154 -15.83 14.07 0.38
N PHE A 155 -15.79 14.91 -0.65
CA PHE A 155 -16.33 16.27 -0.62
C PHE A 155 -17.80 16.32 -0.19
N PHE A 156 -18.64 15.33 -0.58
CA PHE A 156 -20.06 15.34 -0.21
C PHE A 156 -20.28 15.24 1.30
N ILE A 157 -19.35 14.61 2.05
CA ILE A 157 -19.44 14.55 3.52
C ILE A 157 -19.20 15.94 4.10
N VAL A 158 -18.15 16.63 3.65
CA VAL A 158 -17.85 18.00 4.08
C VAL A 158 -18.98 18.95 3.71
N ALA A 159 -19.49 18.85 2.49
CA ALA A 159 -20.62 19.66 2.02
C ALA A 159 -21.90 19.38 2.82
N GLY A 160 -22.19 18.11 3.11
CA GLY A 160 -23.36 17.71 3.91
C GLY A 160 -23.30 18.20 5.35
N ILE A 161 -22.13 18.16 5.99
CA ILE A 161 -21.95 18.72 7.35
C ILE A 161 -22.18 20.24 7.33
N ARG A 162 -21.59 20.95 6.35
CA ARG A 162 -21.80 22.41 6.20
C ARG A 162 -23.25 22.77 5.92
N GLN A 163 -23.98 21.96 5.17
CA GLN A 163 -25.41 22.16 4.92
C GLN A 163 -26.25 21.91 6.20
N ALA A 164 -25.84 20.93 7.01
CA ALA A 164 -26.54 20.59 8.25
C ALA A 164 -26.27 21.61 9.38
N SER A 165 -25.14 22.34 9.31
CA SER A 165 -24.77 23.36 10.30
C SER A 165 -23.66 24.27 9.75
N ASP A 166 -23.82 25.57 9.95
CA ASP A 166 -22.90 26.64 9.56
C ASP A 166 -21.96 27.11 10.67
N VAL A 167 -22.05 26.51 11.86
CA VAL A 167 -21.28 26.93 13.06
C VAL A 167 -19.88 26.25 13.11
N TYR A 168 -19.59 25.33 12.19
CA TYR A 168 -18.33 24.63 12.15
C TYR A 168 -17.49 25.06 10.94
N ASP A 169 -16.24 25.45 11.20
CA ASP A 169 -15.24 25.62 10.17
C ASP A 169 -14.48 24.31 9.95
N ILE A 170 -14.45 23.81 8.70
CA ILE A 170 -13.77 22.55 8.38
C ILE A 170 -12.42 22.86 7.72
N ILE A 171 -11.35 22.37 8.35
CA ILE A 171 -9.95 22.57 7.96
C ILE A 171 -9.27 21.23 7.64
N PRO A 172 -8.15 21.23 6.88
CA PRO A 172 -7.38 20.00 6.62
C PRO A 172 -6.80 19.39 7.91
N ALA A 173 -6.93 18.07 8.05
CA ALA A 173 -6.40 17.29 9.17
C ALA A 173 -4.99 16.77 8.97
N ASP A 174 -4.42 16.89 7.76
CA ASP A 174 -3.13 16.28 7.40
C ASP A 174 -2.01 16.54 8.41
N PRO A 175 -1.84 17.77 8.97
CA PRO A 175 -0.80 18.01 9.96
C PRO A 175 -1.00 17.22 11.27
N LEU A 176 -2.24 16.87 11.63
CA LEU A 176 -2.56 16.05 12.81
C LEU A 176 -2.29 14.57 12.54
N VAL A 177 -2.87 14.06 11.46
CA VAL A 177 -2.76 12.66 11.06
C VAL A 177 -1.30 12.30 10.77
N ARG A 178 -0.60 13.16 10.03
CA ARG A 178 0.83 13.00 9.75
C ARG A 178 1.65 12.96 11.04
N ALA A 179 1.41 13.86 12.00
CA ALA A 179 2.12 13.86 13.27
C ALA A 179 1.92 12.57 14.08
N CYS A 180 0.79 11.88 13.88
CA CYS A 180 0.53 10.59 14.53
C CYS A 180 1.18 9.41 13.79
N ARG A 181 1.11 9.36 12.45
CA ARG A 181 1.46 8.20 11.62
C ARG A 181 2.89 8.19 11.10
N LEU A 182 3.55 9.35 11.07
CA LEU A 182 4.88 9.51 10.44
C LEU A 182 5.95 8.63 11.11
N VAL A 183 5.98 8.59 12.45
CA VAL A 183 6.92 7.79 13.25
C VAL A 183 6.22 6.54 13.73
N LYS A 184 6.68 5.38 13.28
CA LYS A 184 6.11 4.07 13.57
C LYS A 184 6.52 3.57 14.94
N SER A 185 5.58 2.95 15.65
CA SER A 185 5.84 2.25 16.91
C SER A 185 6.62 0.94 16.65
N PRO A 186 7.23 0.33 17.69
CA PRO A 186 7.83 -1.00 17.55
C PRO A 186 6.87 -2.08 17.06
N ALA A 187 5.57 -2.01 17.41
CA ALA A 187 4.56 -2.94 16.92
C ALA A 187 4.28 -2.75 15.43
N GLU A 188 4.20 -1.50 14.97
CA GLU A 188 4.07 -1.18 13.54
C GLU A 188 5.28 -1.65 12.74
N LEU A 189 6.50 -1.41 13.22
CA LEU A 189 7.74 -1.87 12.59
C LEU A 189 7.79 -3.40 12.48
N ALA A 190 7.32 -4.12 13.50
CA ALA A 190 7.25 -5.58 13.47
C ALA A 190 6.27 -6.10 12.41
N LEU A 191 5.14 -5.43 12.19
CA LEU A 191 4.18 -5.80 11.14
C LEU A 191 4.71 -5.49 9.73
N LEU A 192 5.37 -4.34 9.56
CA LEU A 192 6.07 -3.98 8.33
C LEU A 192 7.16 -5.01 7.99
N GLN A 193 7.94 -5.46 9.00
CA GLN A 193 8.94 -6.50 8.81
C GLN A 193 8.32 -7.79 8.26
N VAL A 194 7.25 -8.29 8.88
CA VAL A 194 6.59 -9.52 8.42
C VAL A 194 6.00 -9.35 7.00
N ALA A 195 5.42 -8.19 6.67
CA ALA A 195 4.92 -7.93 5.33
C ALA A 195 6.05 -7.98 4.28
N ASN A 196 7.18 -7.35 4.57
CA ASN A 196 8.35 -7.37 3.69
C ASN A 196 8.97 -8.78 3.56
N ASP A 197 9.05 -9.55 4.67
CA ASP A 197 9.52 -10.94 4.66
C ASP A 197 8.64 -11.84 3.77
N VAL A 198 7.32 -11.66 3.83
CA VAL A 198 6.37 -12.39 2.96
C VAL A 198 6.58 -12.04 1.49
N THR A 199 6.68 -10.76 1.17
CA THR A 199 6.81 -10.31 -0.22
C THR A 199 8.13 -10.76 -0.84
N ILE A 200 9.26 -10.63 -0.13
CA ILE A 200 10.56 -11.07 -0.67
C ILE A 200 10.61 -12.60 -0.84
N GLU A 201 10.02 -13.37 0.06
CA GLU A 201 9.92 -14.82 -0.09
C GLU A 201 8.99 -15.24 -1.24
N ALA A 202 7.88 -14.52 -1.44
CA ALA A 202 7.00 -14.74 -2.59
C ALA A 202 7.73 -14.44 -3.91
N LEU A 203 8.42 -13.30 -4.01
CA LEU A 203 9.26 -12.94 -5.18
C LEU A 203 10.31 -14.01 -5.48
N ARG A 204 11.01 -14.50 -4.46
CA ARG A 204 12.02 -15.56 -4.61
C ARG A 204 11.43 -16.84 -5.23
N ARG A 205 10.23 -17.21 -4.79
CA ARG A 205 9.54 -18.40 -5.31
C ARG A 205 9.01 -18.20 -6.73
N VAL A 206 8.50 -17.02 -7.03
CA VAL A 206 8.01 -16.65 -8.35
C VAL A 206 9.18 -16.59 -9.34
N HIS A 207 10.28 -15.92 -8.97
CA HIS A 207 11.49 -15.85 -9.79
C HIS A 207 11.96 -17.24 -10.26
N ALA A 208 11.96 -18.22 -9.37
CA ALA A 208 12.34 -19.60 -9.68
C ALA A 208 11.37 -20.35 -10.63
N GLN A 209 10.16 -19.81 -10.85
CA GLN A 209 9.12 -20.43 -11.68
C GLN A 209 8.83 -19.68 -12.98
N VAL A 210 9.39 -18.47 -13.15
CA VAL A 210 9.22 -17.74 -14.41
C VAL A 210 9.80 -18.52 -15.57
N ALA A 211 9.01 -18.69 -16.64
CA ALA A 211 9.37 -19.48 -17.80
C ALA A 211 9.07 -18.73 -19.11
N ARG A 212 9.77 -19.12 -20.18
CA ARG A 212 9.53 -18.62 -21.54
C ARG A 212 8.05 -18.75 -21.92
N GLY A 213 7.49 -17.72 -22.49
CA GLY A 213 6.10 -17.64 -22.96
C GLY A 213 5.08 -17.18 -21.94
N MET A 214 5.43 -17.10 -20.64
CA MET A 214 4.55 -16.50 -19.63
C MET A 214 4.27 -15.04 -19.94
N SER A 215 3.04 -14.62 -19.71
CA SER A 215 2.62 -13.23 -19.77
C SER A 215 2.83 -12.54 -18.42
N ALA A 216 2.72 -11.22 -18.40
CA ALA A 216 2.70 -10.45 -17.15
C ALA A 216 1.58 -10.91 -16.20
N ALA A 217 0.39 -11.22 -16.74
CA ALA A 217 -0.74 -11.70 -15.95
C ALA A 217 -0.49 -13.09 -15.33
N ASP A 218 0.18 -14.00 -16.05
CA ASP A 218 0.54 -15.31 -15.50
C ASP A 218 1.47 -15.18 -14.30
N ILE A 219 2.47 -14.30 -14.39
CA ILE A 219 3.45 -14.06 -13.32
C ILE A 219 2.79 -13.32 -12.14
N SER A 220 1.95 -12.32 -12.41
CA SER A 220 1.18 -11.60 -11.38
C SER A 220 0.26 -12.55 -10.60
N SER A 221 -0.50 -13.40 -11.29
CA SER A 221 -1.35 -14.41 -10.64
C SER A 221 -0.55 -15.40 -9.78
N LEU A 222 0.64 -15.79 -10.24
CA LEU A 222 1.54 -16.64 -9.46
C LEU A 222 2.04 -15.93 -8.20
N MET A 223 2.32 -14.63 -8.28
CA MET A 223 2.71 -13.81 -7.13
C MET A 223 1.60 -13.73 -6.10
N ASP A 224 0.37 -13.41 -6.52
CA ASP A 224 -0.79 -13.29 -5.63
C ASP A 224 -1.08 -14.61 -4.90
N HIS A 225 -1.10 -15.73 -5.64
CA HIS A 225 -1.31 -17.04 -5.05
C HIS A 225 -0.20 -17.43 -4.06
N THR A 226 1.04 -17.10 -4.37
CA THR A 226 2.19 -17.39 -3.50
C THR A 226 2.12 -16.55 -2.23
N THR A 227 1.80 -15.26 -2.35
CA THR A 227 1.62 -14.34 -1.22
C THR A 227 0.52 -14.81 -0.28
N LEU A 228 -0.65 -15.18 -0.83
CA LEU A 228 -1.76 -15.75 -0.05
C LEU A 228 -1.34 -17.03 0.69
N ALA A 229 -0.63 -17.92 0.00
CA ALA A 229 -0.18 -19.19 0.60
C ALA A 229 0.85 -18.98 1.72
N LEU A 230 1.61 -17.88 1.69
CA LEU A 230 2.53 -17.46 2.75
C LEU A 230 1.83 -16.69 3.88
N GLY A 231 0.54 -16.36 3.72
CA GLY A 231 -0.30 -15.74 4.74
C GLY A 231 -0.40 -14.21 4.64
N GLY A 232 0.20 -13.58 3.64
CA GLY A 232 0.01 -12.15 3.33
C GLY A 232 -1.28 -11.92 2.54
N ALA A 233 -1.87 -10.73 2.66
CA ALA A 233 -2.94 -10.28 1.79
C ALA A 233 -2.32 -9.53 0.60
N PRO A 234 -2.39 -10.04 -0.65
CA PRO A 234 -1.87 -9.33 -1.81
C PRO A 234 -2.51 -7.94 -1.92
N GLU A 235 -1.69 -6.91 -2.06
CA GLU A 235 -2.15 -5.54 -2.28
C GLU A 235 -2.03 -5.18 -3.76
N PHE A 236 -0.89 -5.46 -4.35
CA PHE A 236 -0.64 -5.31 -5.77
C PHE A 236 0.50 -6.23 -6.23
N SER A 237 0.47 -6.61 -7.52
CA SER A 237 1.48 -7.43 -8.19
C SER A 237 1.64 -6.95 -9.63
N MET A 238 2.38 -5.86 -9.82
CA MET A 238 2.66 -5.31 -11.13
C MET A 238 3.86 -6.02 -11.76
N VAL A 239 3.66 -6.53 -12.98
CA VAL A 239 4.70 -7.22 -13.76
C VAL A 239 4.88 -6.51 -15.10
N LEU A 240 6.08 -6.01 -15.35
CA LEU A 240 6.43 -5.24 -16.53
C LEU A 240 7.52 -5.98 -17.31
N LEU A 241 7.23 -6.29 -18.58
CA LEU A 241 8.15 -7.04 -19.43
C LEU A 241 8.72 -6.13 -20.53
N ASN A 242 10.04 -6.19 -20.76
CA ASN A 242 10.72 -5.51 -21.87
C ASN A 242 10.35 -4.02 -21.97
N GLU A 243 9.81 -3.59 -23.11
CA GLU A 243 9.41 -2.19 -23.36
C GLU A 243 8.35 -1.68 -22.38
N ALA A 244 7.50 -2.56 -21.83
CA ALA A 244 6.52 -2.17 -20.83
C ALA A 244 7.19 -1.67 -19.54
N SER A 245 8.37 -2.17 -19.21
CA SER A 245 9.12 -1.70 -18.03
C SER A 245 9.68 -0.29 -18.16
N ALA A 246 9.72 0.27 -19.39
CA ALA A 246 10.08 1.68 -19.58
C ALA A 246 8.98 2.67 -19.13
N PHE A 247 7.80 2.16 -18.75
CA PHE A 247 6.70 2.94 -18.16
C PHE A 247 6.55 2.55 -16.70
N PRO A 248 6.77 3.44 -15.72
CA PRO A 248 6.76 3.10 -14.29
C PRO A 248 5.52 2.35 -13.81
N HIS A 249 4.35 2.64 -14.38
CA HIS A 249 3.08 1.97 -14.09
C HIS A 249 2.60 1.07 -15.25
N GLY A 250 3.48 0.71 -16.16
CA GLY A 250 3.23 -0.29 -17.18
C GLY A 250 2.63 0.21 -18.48
N SER A 251 2.36 -0.75 -19.36
CA SER A 251 1.79 -0.55 -20.69
C SER A 251 0.65 -1.53 -20.92
N VAL A 252 -0.37 -1.11 -21.68
CA VAL A 252 -1.49 -1.99 -22.08
C VAL A 252 -1.10 -2.97 -23.19
N LYS A 253 0.09 -2.85 -23.80
CA LYS A 253 0.55 -3.73 -24.88
C LYS A 253 0.95 -5.09 -24.29
N PRO A 254 0.33 -6.20 -24.77
CA PRO A 254 0.67 -7.55 -24.30
C PRO A 254 2.14 -7.89 -24.61
N GLN A 255 2.82 -8.47 -23.63
CA GLN A 255 4.18 -8.95 -23.81
C GLN A 255 4.33 -10.34 -23.17
N LYS A 256 5.32 -11.10 -23.62
CA LYS A 256 5.65 -12.41 -23.11
C LYS A 256 7.13 -12.52 -22.82
N VAL A 257 7.46 -13.36 -21.84
CA VAL A 257 8.84 -13.70 -21.50
C VAL A 257 9.52 -14.43 -22.66
N ARG A 258 10.69 -13.96 -23.05
CA ARG A 258 11.57 -14.52 -24.06
C ARG A 258 13.03 -14.38 -23.60
N GLU A 259 13.95 -15.02 -24.29
CA GLU A 259 15.39 -14.86 -24.03
C GLU A 259 15.79 -13.37 -24.09
N GLY A 260 16.55 -12.92 -23.11
CA GLY A 260 16.93 -11.50 -22.95
C GLY A 260 15.84 -10.57 -22.43
N SER A 261 14.66 -11.09 -22.05
CA SER A 261 13.59 -10.25 -21.50
C SER A 261 13.97 -9.62 -20.18
N VAL A 262 13.86 -8.30 -20.09
CA VAL A 262 13.79 -7.60 -18.80
C VAL A 262 12.45 -7.93 -18.15
N ILE A 263 12.49 -8.32 -16.89
CA ILE A 263 11.33 -8.57 -16.04
C ILE A 263 11.48 -7.68 -14.82
N LEU A 264 10.60 -6.68 -14.72
CA LEU A 264 10.45 -5.84 -13.54
C LEU A 264 9.17 -6.27 -12.84
N MET A 265 9.30 -6.73 -11.62
CA MET A 265 8.17 -6.99 -10.73
C MET A 265 8.16 -5.96 -9.61
N ASP A 266 6.99 -5.41 -9.35
CA ASP A 266 6.72 -4.46 -8.28
C ASP A 266 5.52 -4.98 -7.50
N CYS A 267 5.73 -5.36 -6.25
CA CYS A 267 4.79 -6.18 -5.50
C CYS A 267 4.73 -5.76 -4.04
N GLY A 268 3.52 -5.80 -3.50
CA GLY A 268 3.27 -5.54 -2.10
C GLY A 268 2.18 -6.43 -1.50
N CYS A 269 2.26 -6.64 -0.21
CA CYS A 269 1.23 -7.30 0.57
C CYS A 269 0.98 -6.59 1.89
N ALA A 270 -0.18 -6.85 2.48
CA ALA A 270 -0.53 -6.37 3.80
C ALA A 270 -0.50 -7.50 4.84
N VAL A 271 0.01 -7.18 6.04
CA VAL A 271 -0.11 -8.01 7.24
C VAL A 271 -0.72 -7.16 8.34
N HIS A 272 -1.91 -7.54 8.79
CA HIS A 272 -2.72 -6.73 9.70
C HIS A 272 -2.89 -5.26 9.26
N GLY A 273 -2.92 -5.02 7.92
CA GLY A 273 -3.08 -3.70 7.31
C GLY A 273 -1.77 -2.96 7.03
N TYR A 274 -0.63 -3.39 7.59
CA TYR A 274 0.68 -2.78 7.32
C TYR A 274 1.27 -3.35 6.04
N GLN A 275 1.76 -2.46 5.19
CA GLN A 275 2.11 -2.70 3.81
C GLN A 275 3.60 -3.04 3.63
N SER A 276 3.90 -3.76 2.55
CA SER A 276 5.24 -3.86 1.97
C SER A 276 5.22 -3.34 0.54
N ASP A 277 6.38 -2.93 0.05
CA ASP A 277 6.59 -2.44 -1.30
C ASP A 277 7.99 -2.82 -1.77
N ILE A 278 8.08 -3.72 -2.75
CA ILE A 278 9.35 -4.27 -3.21
C ILE A 278 9.35 -4.42 -4.73
N SER A 279 10.27 -3.75 -5.38
CA SER A 279 10.55 -3.98 -6.81
C SER A 279 11.83 -4.77 -7.01
N ARG A 280 11.78 -5.74 -7.91
CA ARG A 280 12.94 -6.48 -8.40
C ARG A 280 12.97 -6.48 -9.92
N THR A 281 14.15 -6.26 -10.48
CA THR A 281 14.37 -6.37 -11.92
C THR A 281 15.49 -7.35 -12.21
N TRP A 282 15.23 -8.29 -13.13
CA TRP A 282 16.22 -9.22 -13.66
C TRP A 282 16.05 -9.43 -15.17
N VAL A 283 16.93 -10.23 -15.76
CA VAL A 283 16.84 -10.62 -17.17
C VAL A 283 16.62 -12.14 -17.28
N PHE A 284 15.64 -12.54 -18.06
CA PHE A 284 15.41 -13.95 -18.35
C PHE A 284 16.44 -14.45 -19.39
N GLY A 285 17.32 -15.35 -18.97
CA GLY A 285 18.47 -15.80 -19.77
C GLY A 285 19.66 -14.84 -19.66
N GLU A 286 20.37 -14.60 -20.77
CA GLU A 286 21.60 -13.80 -20.78
C GLU A 286 21.31 -12.30 -20.90
N ALA A 287 21.86 -11.51 -19.99
CA ALA A 287 21.74 -10.06 -19.99
C ALA A 287 22.74 -9.40 -20.94
N SER A 288 22.28 -8.44 -21.73
CA SER A 288 23.15 -7.58 -22.54
C SER A 288 24.02 -6.68 -21.65
N SER A 289 25.13 -6.20 -22.20
CA SER A 289 26.01 -5.23 -21.52
C SER A 289 25.28 -3.94 -21.14
N ARG A 290 24.30 -3.51 -21.96
CA ARG A 290 23.47 -2.32 -21.69
C ARG A 290 22.53 -2.55 -20.52
N GLN A 291 21.82 -3.67 -20.46
CA GLN A 291 20.96 -4.04 -19.33
C GLN A 291 21.75 -4.10 -18.02
N ARG A 292 22.90 -4.74 -18.05
CA ARG A 292 23.82 -4.83 -16.90
C ARG A 292 24.31 -3.46 -16.42
N LYS A 293 24.72 -2.60 -17.37
CA LYS A 293 25.15 -1.23 -17.02
C LYS A 293 24.03 -0.46 -16.33
N VAL A 294 22.81 -0.46 -16.89
CA VAL A 294 21.66 0.26 -16.32
C VAL A 294 21.31 -0.32 -14.95
N TRP A 295 21.28 -1.65 -14.80
CA TRP A 295 20.99 -2.29 -13.53
C TRP A 295 21.98 -1.88 -12.43
N ASN A 296 23.28 -1.91 -12.74
CA ASN A 296 24.31 -1.51 -11.80
C ASN A 296 24.21 -0.01 -11.43
N THR A 297 23.82 0.85 -12.36
CA THR A 297 23.58 2.25 -12.08
C THR A 297 22.39 2.44 -11.14
N VAL A 298 21.28 1.72 -11.35
CA VAL A 298 20.11 1.77 -10.45
C VAL A 298 20.47 1.22 -9.07
N LYS A 299 21.18 0.09 -9.01
CA LYS A 299 21.67 -0.46 -7.74
C LYS A 299 22.53 0.55 -6.95
N ARG A 300 23.45 1.25 -7.61
CA ARG A 300 24.25 2.29 -6.96
C ARG A 300 23.40 3.47 -6.50
N GLY A 301 22.35 3.83 -7.25
CA GLY A 301 21.37 4.84 -6.84
C GLY A 301 20.68 4.49 -5.52
N GLN A 302 20.23 3.23 -5.39
CA GLN A 302 19.62 2.71 -4.17
C GLN A 302 20.58 2.75 -2.98
N GLU A 303 21.85 2.38 -3.17
CA GLU A 303 22.86 2.47 -2.12
C GLU A 303 23.12 3.91 -1.69
N ILE A 304 23.18 4.86 -2.63
CA ILE A 304 23.37 6.29 -2.36
C ILE A 304 22.20 6.85 -1.54
N ALA A 305 20.97 6.41 -1.80
CA ALA A 305 19.81 6.84 -1.03
C ALA A 305 19.97 6.47 0.45
N LEU A 306 20.34 5.23 0.76
CA LEU A 306 20.57 4.79 2.14
C LEU A 306 21.81 5.46 2.77
N GLU A 307 22.91 5.63 2.03
CA GLU A 307 24.11 6.32 2.53
C GLU A 307 23.85 7.80 2.88
N THR A 308 22.93 8.44 2.16
CA THR A 308 22.55 9.83 2.36
C THR A 308 21.61 10.03 3.54
N ALA A 309 20.80 9.02 3.87
CA ALA A 309 19.80 9.08 4.92
C ALA A 309 20.45 9.25 6.30
N LYS A 310 20.21 10.42 6.92
CA LYS A 310 20.76 10.78 8.25
C LYS A 310 19.67 11.44 9.10
N ILE A 311 19.69 11.18 10.41
CA ILE A 311 18.80 11.86 11.36
C ILE A 311 18.94 13.39 11.18
N ASP A 312 17.81 14.08 11.26
CA ASP A 312 17.63 15.53 11.11
C ASP A 312 17.92 16.09 9.69
N ALA A 313 18.45 15.29 8.75
CA ALA A 313 18.58 15.74 7.37
C ALA A 313 17.19 15.84 6.69
N PRO A 314 16.99 16.80 5.77
CA PRO A 314 15.78 16.85 4.96
C PRO A 314 15.62 15.56 4.13
N VAL A 315 14.43 14.95 4.12
CA VAL A 315 14.20 13.73 3.36
C VAL A 315 14.39 13.93 1.84
N GLY A 316 14.16 15.15 1.33
CA GLY A 316 14.39 15.50 -0.07
C GLY A 316 15.87 15.47 -0.49
N SER A 317 16.81 15.60 0.45
CA SER A 317 18.25 15.50 0.15
C SER A 317 18.66 14.12 -0.37
N ILE A 318 17.87 13.09 -0.08
CA ILE A 318 18.07 11.72 -0.59
C ILE A 318 17.80 11.67 -2.09
N ASP A 319 16.68 12.24 -2.54
CA ASP A 319 16.34 12.35 -3.97
C ASP A 319 17.39 13.17 -4.73
N ASP A 320 17.83 14.30 -4.14
CA ASP A 320 18.86 15.15 -4.73
C ASP A 320 20.19 14.39 -4.95
N ALA A 321 20.60 13.57 -3.99
CA ALA A 321 21.82 12.78 -4.10
C ALA A 321 21.75 11.72 -5.20
N VAL A 322 20.64 11.00 -5.29
CA VAL A 322 20.40 9.97 -6.34
C VAL A 322 20.37 10.63 -7.71
N ARG A 323 19.61 11.72 -7.89
CA ARG A 323 19.54 12.44 -9.18
C ARG A 323 20.89 12.98 -9.61
N LYS A 324 21.64 13.58 -8.69
CA LYS A 324 22.99 14.07 -8.98
C LYS A 324 23.90 12.95 -9.49
N TYR A 325 23.85 11.77 -8.88
CA TYR A 325 24.59 10.60 -9.36
C TYR A 325 24.14 10.18 -10.76
N TYR A 326 22.83 10.08 -10.99
CA TYR A 326 22.32 9.70 -12.30
C TYR A 326 22.71 10.69 -13.41
N GLU A 327 22.72 11.98 -13.11
CA GLU A 327 23.20 13.01 -14.05
C GLU A 327 24.69 12.83 -14.40
N THR A 328 25.55 12.45 -13.45
CA THR A 328 26.97 12.15 -13.72
C THR A 328 27.14 10.92 -14.62
N GLU A 329 26.19 9.97 -14.55
CA GLU A 329 26.14 8.79 -15.40
C GLU A 329 25.46 9.03 -16.77
N GLY A 330 25.01 10.26 -17.03
CA GLY A 330 24.40 10.69 -18.30
C GLY A 330 22.91 10.45 -18.39
N TRP A 331 22.20 10.30 -17.26
CA TRP A 331 20.74 10.12 -17.19
C TRP A 331 20.05 11.39 -16.72
N GLY A 332 18.89 11.69 -17.28
CA GLY A 332 18.17 12.92 -16.96
C GLY A 332 18.57 14.11 -17.85
N PRO A 333 18.72 15.34 -17.32
CA PRO A 333 18.66 15.76 -15.90
C PRO A 333 17.26 15.85 -15.32
N GLY A 334 17.21 15.88 -13.98
CA GLY A 334 15.97 16.00 -13.22
C GLY A 334 15.01 14.84 -13.50
N TYR A 335 13.79 15.16 -13.97
CA TYR A 335 12.76 14.14 -14.30
C TYR A 335 12.75 13.75 -15.79
N ARG A 336 13.71 14.19 -16.59
CA ARG A 336 13.77 13.89 -18.02
C ARG A 336 14.13 12.44 -18.29
N LEU A 337 13.49 11.85 -19.28
CA LEU A 337 13.80 10.53 -19.82
C LEU A 337 14.85 10.62 -20.93
N PRO A 338 15.75 9.62 -21.08
CA PRO A 338 15.93 8.47 -20.20
C PRO A 338 16.48 8.86 -18.83
N GLY A 339 15.90 8.34 -17.74
CA GLY A 339 16.29 8.70 -16.39
C GLY A 339 15.23 8.36 -15.35
N LEU A 340 15.33 8.95 -14.18
CA LEU A 340 14.38 8.81 -13.05
C LEU A 340 13.24 9.82 -13.20
N SER A 341 12.07 9.35 -13.62
CA SER A 341 10.90 10.18 -13.91
C SER A 341 9.95 10.41 -12.73
N HIS A 342 10.20 9.78 -11.58
CA HIS A 342 9.43 9.93 -10.36
C HIS A 342 10.34 10.21 -9.17
N ARG A 343 9.81 10.34 -7.97
CA ARG A 343 10.56 10.50 -6.71
C ARG A 343 11.37 9.25 -6.40
N THR A 344 12.42 9.39 -5.58
CA THR A 344 13.28 8.28 -5.16
C THR A 344 12.59 7.35 -4.16
N GLY A 345 11.53 7.81 -3.47
CA GLY A 345 10.76 6.98 -2.55
C GLY A 345 9.66 7.76 -1.83
N HIS A 346 8.92 7.08 -1.01
CA HIS A 346 7.78 7.59 -0.25
C HIS A 346 7.69 6.95 1.13
N GLY A 347 6.99 7.59 2.06
CA GLY A 347 6.63 6.97 3.33
C GLY A 347 5.73 5.76 3.11
N ILE A 348 5.83 4.78 4.00
CA ILE A 348 5.02 3.56 3.98
C ILE A 348 4.55 3.19 5.39
N GLY A 349 3.37 2.57 5.48
CA GLY A 349 2.78 2.13 6.75
C GLY A 349 1.48 1.36 6.54
N LEU A 350 0.35 1.93 6.95
CA LEU A 350 -0.99 1.42 6.65
C LEU A 350 -1.45 1.77 5.22
N ASP A 351 -0.89 2.80 4.61
CA ASP A 351 -0.98 3.03 3.17
C ASP A 351 0.34 2.65 2.53
N VAL A 352 0.31 2.18 1.29
CA VAL A 352 1.53 1.98 0.49
C VAL A 352 2.26 3.31 0.35
N HIS A 353 1.55 4.38 0.03
CA HIS A 353 2.10 5.73 -0.08
C HIS A 353 1.64 6.62 1.08
N GLU A 354 2.55 6.97 1.96
CA GLU A 354 2.36 7.94 3.05
C GLU A 354 3.33 9.13 2.92
N PRO A 355 2.97 10.33 3.38
CA PRO A 355 3.97 11.37 3.65
C PRO A 355 4.98 10.90 4.74
N ALA A 356 6.26 11.34 4.74
CA ALA A 356 6.93 12.25 3.83
C ALA A 356 7.40 11.56 2.55
N TYR A 357 7.93 12.37 1.61
CA TYR A 357 8.36 11.85 0.32
C TYR A 357 9.84 12.12 0.09
N LEU A 358 10.57 11.12 -0.40
CA LEU A 358 11.95 11.30 -0.86
C LEU A 358 11.92 11.98 -2.23
N VAL A 359 11.67 13.28 -2.22
CA VAL A 359 11.49 14.11 -3.42
C VAL A 359 12.16 15.47 -3.19
N HIS A 360 12.74 16.02 -4.26
CA HIS A 360 13.38 17.35 -4.22
C HIS A 360 12.50 18.38 -3.51
N GLY A 361 13.09 19.10 -2.54
CA GLY A 361 12.43 20.17 -1.81
C GLY A 361 11.59 19.77 -0.60
N ASP A 362 11.38 18.46 -0.32
CA ASP A 362 10.74 18.05 0.94
C ASP A 362 11.72 18.29 2.12
N ALA A 363 11.42 19.32 2.91
CA ALA A 363 12.24 19.76 4.03
C ALA A 363 11.95 19.00 5.34
N THR A 364 11.12 17.97 5.33
CA THR A 364 10.80 17.19 6.52
C THR A 364 12.08 16.58 7.11
N PRO A 365 12.40 16.84 8.39
CA PRO A 365 13.57 16.24 9.01
C PRO A 365 13.36 14.75 9.24
N LEU A 366 14.35 13.94 8.87
CA LEU A 366 14.33 12.49 9.05
C LEU A 366 14.46 12.14 10.54
N GLN A 367 13.55 11.32 11.04
CA GLN A 367 13.49 10.93 12.45
C GLN A 367 13.51 9.40 12.61
N ALA A 368 14.05 8.93 13.74
CA ALA A 368 13.97 7.52 14.07
C ALA A 368 12.52 7.04 14.12
N GLY A 369 12.25 5.88 13.53
CA GLY A 369 10.91 5.29 13.38
C GLY A 369 10.18 5.67 12.09
N MET A 370 10.66 6.62 11.30
CA MET A 370 10.12 6.84 9.96
C MET A 370 10.44 5.68 9.04
N CYS A 371 9.48 5.30 8.19
CA CYS A 371 9.61 4.21 7.20
C CYS A 371 9.37 4.75 5.80
N PHE A 372 10.14 4.23 4.84
CA PHE A 372 10.11 4.66 3.44
C PHE A 372 10.32 3.48 2.50
N SER A 373 9.85 3.61 1.24
CA SER A 373 10.44 2.91 0.11
C SER A 373 11.76 3.59 -0.29
N ASP A 374 12.63 2.85 -0.96
CA ASP A 374 13.83 3.32 -1.67
C ASP A 374 13.80 2.67 -3.05
N GLU A 375 13.26 3.40 -4.04
CA GLU A 375 12.81 2.86 -5.33
C GLU A 375 13.39 3.59 -6.56
N PRO A 376 14.68 3.94 -6.59
CA PRO A 376 15.23 4.60 -7.76
C PRO A 376 15.13 3.70 -9.01
N GLY A 377 14.79 4.32 -10.14
CA GLY A 377 14.69 3.63 -11.41
C GLY A 377 15.28 4.42 -12.57
N ILE A 378 15.62 3.73 -13.64
CA ILE A 378 16.00 4.33 -14.93
C ILE A 378 15.08 3.75 -16.01
N TYR A 379 14.37 4.61 -16.70
CA TYR A 379 13.40 4.27 -17.73
C TYR A 379 13.85 4.80 -19.09
N ILE A 380 13.93 3.91 -20.09
CA ILE A 380 14.46 4.20 -21.41
C ILE A 380 13.34 3.96 -22.43
N PRO A 381 12.60 4.99 -22.87
CA PRO A 381 11.50 4.84 -23.81
C PRO A 381 11.91 4.06 -25.06
N GLY A 382 11.10 3.05 -25.44
CA GLY A 382 11.34 2.17 -26.56
C GLY A 382 12.35 1.05 -26.32
N GLU A 383 12.94 0.97 -25.12
CA GLU A 383 13.87 -0.12 -24.76
C GLU A 383 13.35 -0.91 -23.53
N PHE A 384 13.64 -0.42 -22.33
CA PHE A 384 13.26 -1.04 -21.06
C PHE A 384 13.42 -0.06 -19.90
N GLY A 385 12.90 -0.45 -18.74
CA GLY A 385 13.14 0.21 -17.45
C GLY A 385 13.67 -0.78 -16.42
N ILE A 386 14.42 -0.26 -15.47
CA ILE A 386 14.92 -1.00 -14.31
C ILE A 386 14.58 -0.20 -13.06
N ARG A 387 13.96 -0.84 -12.07
CA ARG A 387 13.73 -0.34 -10.71
C ARG A 387 14.16 -1.41 -9.73
N LEU A 388 14.87 -0.99 -8.70
CA LEU A 388 15.16 -1.79 -7.52
C LEU A 388 14.58 -1.05 -6.33
N GLU A 389 13.84 -1.77 -5.52
CA GLU A 389 13.11 -1.17 -4.41
C GLU A 389 13.10 -2.07 -3.19
N ASP A 390 13.39 -1.48 -2.05
CA ASP A 390 13.23 -2.07 -0.74
C ASP A 390 12.64 -1.06 0.23
N CYS A 391 11.81 -1.55 1.15
CA CYS A 391 11.38 -0.73 2.28
C CYS A 391 12.45 -0.71 3.36
N TRP A 392 12.57 0.43 4.03
CA TRP A 392 13.50 0.63 5.13
C TRP A 392 12.93 1.55 6.21
N PHE A 393 13.50 1.51 7.39
CA PHE A 393 13.17 2.47 8.45
C PHE A 393 14.42 3.14 8.99
N MET A 394 14.27 4.39 9.46
CA MET A 394 15.34 5.07 10.15
C MET A 394 15.42 4.57 11.59
N SER A 395 16.52 3.93 11.95
CA SER A 395 16.85 3.60 13.34
C SER A 395 17.68 4.70 13.99
N ALA A 396 17.88 4.65 15.30
CA ALA A 396 18.77 5.58 16.00
C ALA A 396 20.24 5.51 15.51
N SER A 397 20.64 4.39 14.86
CA SER A 397 22.01 4.19 14.33
C SER A 397 22.12 4.36 12.81
N GLY A 398 21.04 4.79 12.13
CA GLY A 398 20.99 4.96 10.68
C GLY A 398 19.88 4.13 10.01
N PRO A 399 19.79 4.16 8.68
CA PRO A 399 18.77 3.44 7.92
C PRO A 399 18.95 1.93 8.03
N LYS A 400 17.84 1.22 8.15
CA LYS A 400 17.78 -0.25 8.20
C LYS A 400 16.75 -0.76 7.21
N PRO A 401 17.17 -1.38 6.11
CA PRO A 401 16.26 -2.10 5.23
C PRO A 401 15.55 -3.24 5.96
N PHE A 402 14.27 -3.48 5.63
CA PHE A 402 13.53 -4.65 6.11
C PHE A 402 13.96 -5.93 5.42
N THR A 403 14.50 -5.82 4.20
CA THR A 403 14.97 -6.94 3.37
C THR A 403 16.43 -6.75 2.96
N HIS A 404 17.07 -7.83 2.50
CA HIS A 404 18.37 -7.72 1.88
C HIS A 404 18.22 -7.08 0.49
N LEU A 405 19.04 -6.08 0.21
CA LEU A 405 19.10 -5.46 -1.12
C LEU A 405 19.55 -6.50 -2.15
N ALA A 406 19.05 -6.39 -3.39
CA ALA A 406 19.52 -7.21 -4.51
C ALA A 406 21.04 -7.16 -4.63
N LYS A 407 21.71 -8.32 -4.79
CA LYS A 407 23.17 -8.39 -4.83
C LYS A 407 23.72 -8.10 -6.22
N SER A 408 23.12 -8.70 -7.23
CA SER A 408 23.49 -8.54 -8.64
C SER A 408 22.29 -8.79 -9.54
N LEU A 409 22.45 -8.54 -10.82
CA LEU A 409 21.44 -8.86 -11.84
C LEU A 409 21.11 -10.37 -11.89
N GLU A 410 22.07 -11.22 -11.54
CA GLU A 410 21.95 -12.69 -11.51
C GLU A 410 21.46 -13.22 -10.15
N ASP A 411 21.61 -12.43 -9.08
CA ASP A 411 21.11 -12.73 -7.73
C ASP A 411 20.25 -11.53 -7.26
N PRO A 412 19.07 -11.33 -7.90
CA PRO A 412 18.27 -10.13 -7.71
C PRO A 412 17.43 -10.15 -6.43
N ILE A 413 17.35 -11.30 -5.70
CA ILE A 413 16.42 -11.52 -4.57
C ILE A 413 17.14 -12.06 -3.35
#